data_219cb6e1a31b595d86cd8c0349bb2ad0
#
_entry.id   219cb6e1a31b595d86cd8c0349bb2ad0
#
_cell.length_a   1.000
_cell.length_b   1.000
_cell.length_c   1.000
_cell.angle_alpha   90.00
_cell.angle_beta   90.00
_cell.angle_gamma   90.00
#
_symmetry.space_group_name_H-M   'P 1'
#
loop_
_entity.id
_entity.type
_entity.pdbx_description
1 polymer ?
#
loop_
_entity_poly.entity_id
_entity_poly.type
_entity_poly.pdbx_seq_one_letter_code
_entity_poly.pdbx_strand_id
1 'polypeptide(L)'
;MDRVYLIGNGYVCNFITAKFSSEYDFVGICRSKKDNCAHNYSVDVSNDNGILKEIIEKDGYVVYLAPPQNNGLKDQILVKFLKSIYKKKIVKIIYISTSGVYGDRKDALVNENEKIMPRTERAQRRADAEYQIKNSGIKYTILRVPGIYGKGRLPLKRVNDRLPLIKKEICKHTNLINAKDLSNIIIQTLTNNNTANIIMNVSDGTPIKTTEYYLHIYDQLNMKYPEFIDYAQANKTYDSKRKSFINESMILDVSLMNEIFPDIIEYKDIKEGIKDSLG
;
A
#
# COMPACT_ATOMS: atom_id res chain seq x y z
N MET A 1 13.56 17.87 14.91
CA MET A 1 12.87 16.74 14.24
C MET A 1 12.14 17.27 13.02
N ASP A 2 12.28 16.59 11.90
CA ASP A 2 11.53 16.92 10.70
C ASP A 2 10.05 16.64 10.88
N ARG A 3 9.20 17.55 10.39
CA ARG A 3 7.75 17.41 10.43
C ARG A 3 7.28 16.45 9.33
N VAL A 4 6.45 15.47 9.69
CA VAL A 4 5.87 14.51 8.74
C VAL A 4 4.35 14.45 8.90
N TYR A 5 3.63 14.86 7.86
CA TYR A 5 2.17 14.81 7.79
C TYR A 5 1.71 13.47 7.22
N LEU A 6 1.00 12.68 8.03
CA LEU A 6 0.45 11.36 7.67
C LEU A 6 -1.01 11.54 7.21
N ILE A 7 -1.23 11.69 5.91
CA ILE A 7 -2.56 11.89 5.34
C ILE A 7 -3.22 10.54 5.10
N GLY A 8 -4.29 10.25 5.83
CA GLY A 8 -4.87 8.90 5.93
C GLY A 8 -4.17 8.09 7.01
N ASN A 9 -4.03 8.65 8.21
CA ASN A 9 -3.42 8.03 9.39
C ASN A 9 -4.14 6.73 9.80
N GLY A 10 -3.82 5.64 9.10
CA GLY A 10 -4.44 4.32 9.22
C GLY A 10 -3.47 3.22 9.64
N TYR A 11 -3.70 2.01 9.11
CA TYR A 11 -2.99 0.80 9.51
C TYR A 11 -1.46 0.90 9.40
N VAL A 12 -0.92 1.31 8.26
CA VAL A 12 0.54 1.41 8.06
C VAL A 12 1.15 2.48 8.95
N CYS A 13 0.42 3.58 9.19
CA CYS A 13 0.90 4.65 10.05
C CYS A 13 1.14 4.21 11.50
N ASN A 14 0.39 3.21 12.00
CA ASN A 14 0.64 2.68 13.35
C ASN A 14 2.04 2.07 13.46
N PHE A 15 2.54 1.40 12.41
CA PHE A 15 3.92 0.87 12.40
C PHE A 15 4.96 1.97 12.26
N ILE A 16 4.67 2.98 11.42
CA ILE A 16 5.54 4.16 11.25
C ILE A 16 5.72 4.86 12.61
N THR A 17 4.63 5.24 13.24
CA THR A 17 4.68 6.02 14.48
C THR A 17 5.22 5.21 15.66
N ALA A 18 4.88 3.92 15.77
CA ALA A 18 5.41 3.05 16.82
C ALA A 18 6.94 2.92 16.78
N LYS A 19 7.53 2.94 15.58
CA LYS A 19 8.98 2.75 15.43
C LYS A 19 9.78 4.07 15.41
N PHE A 20 9.24 5.12 14.80
CA PHE A 20 10.00 6.32 14.44
C PHE A 20 9.57 7.61 15.14
N SER A 21 8.71 7.54 16.18
CA SER A 21 8.24 8.72 16.91
C SER A 21 9.34 9.47 17.67
N SER A 22 10.48 8.85 17.92
CA SER A 22 11.66 9.50 18.51
C SER A 22 12.51 10.28 17.48
N GLU A 23 12.31 10.04 16.18
CA GLU A 23 13.13 10.60 15.10
C GLU A 23 12.40 11.73 14.34
N TYR A 24 11.07 11.63 14.24
CA TYR A 24 10.23 12.54 13.48
C TYR A 24 9.07 13.09 14.29
N ASP A 25 8.67 14.33 13.96
CA ASP A 25 7.48 14.97 14.53
C ASP A 25 6.26 14.66 13.65
N PHE A 26 5.51 13.61 14.01
CA PHE A 26 4.36 13.14 13.23
C PHE A 26 3.08 13.90 13.51
N VAL A 27 2.40 14.33 12.44
CA VAL A 27 1.05 14.90 12.46
C VAL A 27 0.11 13.95 11.73
N GLY A 28 -0.77 13.29 12.45
CA GLY A 28 -1.76 12.36 11.90
C GLY A 28 -3.05 13.05 11.48
N ILE A 29 -3.49 12.85 10.24
CA ILE A 29 -4.72 13.42 9.67
C ILE A 29 -5.58 12.30 9.10
N CYS A 30 -6.76 12.06 9.67
CA CYS A 30 -7.71 11.06 9.19
C CYS A 30 -9.13 11.35 9.70
N ARG A 31 -10.12 10.64 9.14
CA ARG A 31 -11.54 10.85 9.49
C ARG A 31 -11.92 10.46 10.91
N SER A 32 -11.28 9.41 11.45
CA SER A 32 -11.57 8.92 12.80
C SER A 32 -10.51 9.40 13.79
N LYS A 33 -10.92 9.66 15.03
CA LYS A 33 -10.00 10.02 16.11
C LYS A 33 -8.94 8.94 16.29
N LYS A 34 -7.68 9.35 16.41
CA LYS A 34 -6.50 8.53 16.67
C LYS A 34 -5.65 9.20 17.75
N ASP A 35 -4.74 8.42 18.34
CA ASP A 35 -3.83 8.86 19.40
C ASP A 35 -2.38 8.37 19.18
N ASN A 36 -2.09 7.90 17.96
CA ASN A 36 -0.79 7.30 17.61
C ASN A 36 0.28 8.32 17.17
N CYS A 37 -0.02 9.61 17.12
CA CYS A 37 0.92 10.70 16.83
C CYS A 37 0.92 11.72 17.97
N ALA A 38 1.97 12.53 18.06
CA ALA A 38 2.00 13.68 18.97
C ALA A 38 0.85 14.67 18.68
N HIS A 39 0.54 14.85 17.40
CA HIS A 39 -0.57 15.69 16.96
C HIS A 39 -1.52 14.86 16.06
N ASN A 40 -2.78 14.75 16.45
CA ASN A 40 -3.79 14.02 15.70
C ASN A 40 -4.99 14.89 15.39
N TYR A 41 -5.38 14.96 14.12
CA TYR A 41 -6.51 15.73 13.66
C TYR A 41 -7.56 14.83 13.00
N SER A 42 -8.81 14.95 13.47
CA SER A 42 -9.94 14.25 12.86
C SER A 42 -10.53 15.13 11.75
N VAL A 43 -10.03 14.94 10.53
CA VAL A 43 -10.40 15.73 9.35
C VAL A 43 -10.71 14.80 8.17
N ASP A 44 -11.83 15.04 7.51
CA ASP A 44 -12.12 14.41 6.22
C ASP A 44 -11.51 15.25 5.09
N VAL A 45 -10.42 14.75 4.52
CA VAL A 45 -9.71 15.39 3.39
C VAL A 45 -10.63 15.62 2.19
N SER A 46 -11.70 14.82 2.04
CA SER A 46 -12.69 15.01 0.96
C SER A 46 -13.57 16.24 1.14
N ASN A 47 -13.69 16.73 2.37
CA ASN A 47 -14.53 17.86 2.75
C ASN A 47 -13.72 18.90 3.55
N ASP A 48 -12.54 19.25 3.05
CA ASP A 48 -11.67 20.25 3.66
C ASP A 48 -12.21 21.68 3.45
N ASN A 49 -12.65 22.30 4.52
CA ASN A 49 -13.10 23.69 4.54
C ASN A 49 -11.94 24.66 4.86
N GLY A 50 -10.73 24.34 4.47
CA GLY A 50 -9.54 25.17 4.73
C GLY A 50 -8.72 24.75 5.96
N ILE A 51 -9.22 23.82 6.76
CA ILE A 51 -8.55 23.32 7.99
C ILE A 51 -7.17 22.73 7.69
N LEU A 52 -7.00 22.05 6.55
CA LEU A 52 -5.69 21.50 6.17
C LEU A 52 -4.62 22.60 5.99
N LYS A 53 -5.01 23.80 5.54
CA LYS A 53 -4.07 24.93 5.44
C LYS A 53 -3.56 25.41 6.79
N GLU A 54 -4.37 25.27 7.83
CA GLU A 54 -4.01 25.64 9.20
C GLU A 54 -3.13 24.55 9.82
N ILE A 55 -3.51 23.26 9.65
CA ILE A 55 -2.75 22.12 10.20
C ILE A 55 -1.38 22.01 9.54
N ILE A 56 -1.31 22.18 8.20
CA ILE A 56 -0.05 22.09 7.43
C ILE A 56 0.57 23.50 7.37
N GLU A 57 1.01 24.00 8.50
CA GLU A 57 1.59 25.35 8.63
C GLU A 57 3.12 25.38 8.50
N LYS A 58 3.80 24.30 8.91
CA LYS A 58 5.26 24.18 8.88
C LYS A 58 5.74 23.44 7.63
N ASP A 59 6.96 23.75 7.23
CA ASP A 59 7.66 22.98 6.21
C ASP A 59 7.81 21.52 6.67
N GLY A 60 7.67 20.58 5.73
CA GLY A 60 7.79 19.16 6.10
C GLY A 60 7.50 18.20 4.95
N TYR A 61 7.50 16.95 5.28
CA TYR A 61 7.18 15.84 4.39
C TYR A 61 5.71 15.47 4.47
N VAL A 62 5.16 14.98 3.38
CA VAL A 62 3.82 14.41 3.33
C VAL A 62 3.91 12.93 2.98
N VAL A 63 3.32 12.05 3.79
CA VAL A 63 3.07 10.66 3.43
C VAL A 63 1.57 10.52 3.17
N TYR A 64 1.20 10.32 1.91
CA TYR A 64 -0.19 10.26 1.50
C TYR A 64 -0.64 8.81 1.34
N LEU A 65 -1.42 8.32 2.30
CA LEU A 65 -1.98 6.96 2.37
C LEU A 65 -3.52 6.96 2.26
N ALA A 66 -4.16 8.12 2.21
CA ALA A 66 -5.62 8.19 2.14
C ALA A 66 -6.14 7.45 0.90
N PRO A 67 -7.19 6.61 1.05
CA PRO A 67 -7.81 5.98 -0.12
C PRO A 67 -8.58 7.01 -0.95
N PRO A 68 -8.66 6.83 -2.28
CA PRO A 68 -9.56 7.62 -3.11
C PRO A 68 -11.02 7.35 -2.74
N GLN A 69 -11.93 8.19 -3.20
CA GLN A 69 -13.36 7.92 -3.10
C GLN A 69 -13.76 6.62 -3.81
N ASN A 70 -14.98 6.13 -3.53
CA ASN A 70 -15.42 4.82 -4.03
C ASN A 70 -15.91 4.81 -5.49
N ASN A 71 -16.19 5.96 -6.08
CA ASN A 71 -16.78 6.11 -7.42
C ASN A 71 -15.96 7.03 -8.32
N GLY A 72 -16.20 6.93 -9.63
CA GLY A 72 -15.51 7.71 -10.65
C GLY A 72 -14.11 7.18 -10.97
N LEU A 73 -13.46 7.76 -11.96
CA LEU A 73 -12.18 7.32 -12.50
C LEU A 73 -10.99 8.20 -12.04
N LYS A 74 -11.26 9.37 -11.44
CA LYS A 74 -10.24 10.32 -10.97
C LYS A 74 -10.23 10.40 -9.46
N ASP A 75 -9.07 10.63 -8.85
CA ASP A 75 -8.93 10.83 -7.40
C ASP A 75 -9.22 12.30 -7.02
N GLN A 76 -10.50 12.59 -6.81
CA GLN A 76 -10.94 13.94 -6.42
C GLN A 76 -10.46 14.35 -5.02
N ILE A 77 -10.24 13.38 -4.12
CA ILE A 77 -9.75 13.65 -2.76
C ILE A 77 -8.32 14.17 -2.82
N LEU A 78 -7.45 13.49 -3.58
CA LEU A 78 -6.08 13.95 -3.77
C LEU A 78 -6.02 15.33 -4.45
N VAL A 79 -6.84 15.56 -5.48
CA VAL A 79 -6.89 16.89 -6.15
C VAL A 79 -7.24 18.00 -5.16
N LYS A 80 -8.21 17.77 -4.27
CA LYS A 80 -8.57 18.74 -3.20
C LYS A 80 -7.41 18.95 -2.24
N PHE A 81 -6.78 17.86 -1.80
CA PHE A 81 -5.62 17.92 -0.92
C PHE A 81 -4.47 18.74 -1.54
N LEU A 82 -4.10 18.47 -2.79
CA LEU A 82 -3.04 19.23 -3.48
C LEU A 82 -3.38 20.72 -3.59
N LYS A 83 -4.64 21.07 -3.80
CA LYS A 83 -5.09 22.47 -3.79
C LYS A 83 -4.96 23.10 -2.40
N SER A 84 -5.29 22.37 -1.34
CA SER A 84 -5.21 22.90 0.04
C SER A 84 -3.76 23.16 0.49
N ILE A 85 -2.79 22.40 -0.02
CA ILE A 85 -1.37 22.60 0.28
C ILE A 85 -0.64 23.50 -0.76
N TYR A 86 -1.36 24.04 -1.75
CA TYR A 86 -0.78 24.94 -2.74
C TYR A 86 -0.11 26.13 -2.06
N LYS A 87 1.14 26.44 -2.47
CA LYS A 87 2.03 27.45 -1.85
C LYS A 87 2.58 27.10 -0.47
N LYS A 88 2.30 25.90 0.09
CA LYS A 88 3.00 25.41 1.28
C LYS A 88 4.38 24.87 0.88
N LYS A 89 5.35 25.01 1.77
CA LYS A 89 6.70 24.49 1.55
C LYS A 89 6.76 23.01 1.91
N ILE A 90 6.14 22.16 1.09
CA ILE A 90 6.28 20.72 1.21
C ILE A 90 7.60 20.29 0.58
N VAL A 91 8.44 19.65 1.39
CA VAL A 91 9.77 19.17 0.96
C VAL A 91 9.62 18.04 -0.06
N LYS A 92 8.74 17.07 0.24
CA LYS A 92 8.48 15.91 -0.62
C LYS A 92 7.15 15.26 -0.26
N ILE A 93 6.48 14.70 -1.26
CA ILE A 93 5.30 13.84 -1.09
C ILE A 93 5.68 12.39 -1.36
N ILE A 94 5.46 11.51 -0.38
CA ILE A 94 5.50 10.06 -0.57
C ILE A 94 4.06 9.59 -0.79
N TYR A 95 3.75 9.15 -2.01
CA TYR A 95 2.41 8.68 -2.37
C TYR A 95 2.35 7.16 -2.39
N ILE A 96 1.44 6.58 -1.63
CA ILE A 96 1.23 5.13 -1.61
C ILE A 96 0.22 4.76 -2.69
N SER A 97 0.75 4.35 -3.85
CA SER A 97 -0.01 3.84 -4.98
C SER A 97 -0.24 2.32 -4.85
N THR A 98 -0.57 1.66 -5.93
CA THR A 98 -0.81 0.20 -5.97
C THR A 98 -0.20 -0.44 -7.21
N SER A 99 0.29 -1.67 -7.10
CA SER A 99 0.68 -2.48 -8.25
C SER A 99 -0.48 -2.74 -9.24
N GLY A 100 -1.73 -2.64 -8.79
CA GLY A 100 -2.92 -2.78 -9.64
C GLY A 100 -3.01 -1.79 -10.81
N VAL A 101 -2.20 -0.71 -10.82
CA VAL A 101 -2.15 0.21 -11.97
C VAL A 101 -1.59 -0.46 -13.23
N TYR A 102 -0.81 -1.52 -13.08
CA TYR A 102 -0.29 -2.30 -14.22
C TYR A 102 -1.37 -3.14 -14.92
N GLY A 103 -2.47 -3.49 -14.22
CA GLY A 103 -3.48 -4.44 -14.70
C GLY A 103 -2.95 -5.88 -14.73
N ASP A 104 -3.63 -6.76 -15.49
CA ASP A 104 -3.22 -8.17 -15.62
C ASP A 104 -2.03 -8.32 -16.57
N ARG A 105 -0.93 -8.85 -16.08
CA ARG A 105 0.29 -9.14 -16.84
C ARG A 105 0.56 -10.62 -17.01
N LYS A 106 -0.37 -11.49 -16.58
CA LYS A 106 -0.30 -12.95 -16.75
C LYS A 106 1.02 -13.52 -16.22
N ASP A 107 1.36 -13.16 -14.99
CA ASP A 107 2.60 -13.52 -14.30
C ASP A 107 3.91 -13.02 -14.96
N ALA A 108 3.84 -12.08 -15.90
CA ALA A 108 5.06 -11.45 -16.43
C ALA A 108 5.74 -10.59 -15.38
N LEU A 109 7.07 -10.49 -15.46
CA LEU A 109 7.89 -9.58 -14.67
C LEU A 109 7.62 -8.13 -15.13
N VAL A 110 7.37 -7.23 -14.17
CA VAL A 110 6.93 -5.85 -14.42
C VAL A 110 7.79 -4.87 -13.66
N ASN A 111 8.53 -4.02 -14.36
CA ASN A 111 9.26 -2.92 -13.77
C ASN A 111 8.50 -1.58 -13.89
N GLU A 112 9.06 -0.52 -13.33
CA GLU A 112 8.42 0.80 -13.24
C GLU A 112 8.20 1.49 -14.59
N ASN A 113 8.96 1.12 -15.62
CA ASN A 113 8.88 1.68 -16.98
C ASN A 113 7.73 1.07 -17.79
N GLU A 114 7.15 -0.05 -17.31
CA GLU A 114 6.04 -0.70 -17.98
C GLU A 114 4.81 0.21 -18.07
N LYS A 115 4.15 0.18 -19.22
CA LYS A 115 2.92 0.92 -19.45
C LYS A 115 1.84 0.48 -18.47
N ILE A 116 1.25 1.42 -17.72
CA ILE A 116 0.11 1.13 -16.86
C ILE A 116 -1.16 0.86 -17.69
N MET A 117 -1.94 -0.13 -17.25
CA MET A 117 -3.19 -0.57 -17.92
C MET A 117 -4.26 -0.92 -16.87
N PRO A 118 -4.67 0.04 -16.03
CA PRO A 118 -5.57 -0.22 -14.90
C PRO A 118 -6.93 -0.70 -15.38
N ARG A 119 -7.40 -1.87 -14.91
CA ARG A 119 -8.66 -2.50 -15.32
C ARG A 119 -9.83 -2.15 -14.40
N THR A 120 -9.56 -1.87 -13.13
CA THR A 120 -10.60 -1.53 -12.16
C THR A 120 -10.68 -0.02 -11.94
N GLU A 121 -11.86 0.52 -11.63
CA GLU A 121 -12.02 1.93 -11.28
C GLU A 121 -11.07 2.35 -10.16
N ARG A 122 -10.86 1.49 -9.16
CA ARG A 122 -9.92 1.75 -8.07
C ARG A 122 -8.49 1.93 -8.59
N ALA A 123 -8.05 1.10 -9.51
CA ALA A 123 -6.73 1.20 -10.12
C ALA A 123 -6.62 2.44 -11.03
N GLN A 124 -7.70 2.78 -11.74
CA GLN A 124 -7.76 3.99 -12.57
C GLN A 124 -7.65 5.26 -11.73
N ARG A 125 -8.34 5.33 -10.57
CA ARG A 125 -8.16 6.44 -9.62
C ARG A 125 -6.72 6.55 -9.10
N ARG A 126 -6.05 5.42 -8.84
CA ARG A 126 -4.65 5.43 -8.42
C ARG A 126 -3.72 5.90 -9.54
N ALA A 127 -3.97 5.51 -10.79
CA ALA A 127 -3.23 6.00 -11.95
C ALA A 127 -3.44 7.51 -12.17
N ASP A 128 -4.67 8.02 -12.02
CA ASP A 128 -4.95 9.46 -12.04
C ASP A 128 -4.20 10.19 -10.91
N ALA A 129 -4.19 9.62 -9.71
CA ALA A 129 -3.45 10.18 -8.57
C ALA A 129 -1.94 10.26 -8.84
N GLU A 130 -1.32 9.22 -9.43
CA GLU A 130 0.09 9.26 -9.85
C GLU A 130 0.33 10.41 -10.84
N TYR A 131 -0.58 10.61 -11.79
CA TYR A 131 -0.50 11.72 -12.75
C TYR A 131 -0.59 13.09 -12.04
N GLN A 132 -1.54 13.28 -11.11
CA GLN A 132 -1.71 14.51 -10.35
C GLN A 132 -0.48 14.84 -9.49
N ILE A 133 0.10 13.84 -8.82
CA ILE A 133 1.33 13.99 -8.02
C ILE A 133 2.50 14.43 -8.90
N LYS A 134 2.72 13.77 -10.04
CA LYS A 134 3.80 14.12 -10.97
C LYS A 134 3.70 15.54 -11.50
N ASN A 135 2.49 16.06 -11.65
CA ASN A 135 2.25 17.41 -12.16
C ASN A 135 2.01 18.45 -11.05
N SER A 136 2.20 18.11 -9.78
CA SER A 136 1.96 19.01 -8.65
C SER A 136 3.03 20.10 -8.48
N GLY A 137 4.20 19.95 -9.12
CA GLY A 137 5.37 20.81 -8.89
C GLY A 137 6.09 20.56 -7.56
N ILE A 138 5.65 19.60 -6.76
CA ILE A 138 6.28 19.21 -5.50
C ILE A 138 7.16 17.97 -5.76
N LYS A 139 8.35 17.89 -5.15
CA LYS A 139 9.16 16.67 -5.20
C LYS A 139 8.33 15.49 -4.67
N TYR A 140 8.45 14.34 -5.34
CA TYR A 140 7.63 13.19 -4.98
C TYR A 140 8.42 11.87 -5.02
N THR A 141 7.89 10.86 -4.33
CA THR A 141 8.15 9.45 -4.60
C THR A 141 6.82 8.73 -4.64
N ILE A 142 6.58 7.97 -5.69
CA ILE A 142 5.38 7.13 -5.85
C ILE A 142 5.78 5.69 -5.57
N LEU A 143 5.22 5.09 -4.53
CA LEU A 143 5.44 3.69 -4.18
C LEU A 143 4.28 2.85 -4.70
N ARG A 144 4.53 1.95 -5.69
CA ARG A 144 3.55 0.98 -6.18
C ARG A 144 3.56 -0.26 -5.30
N VAL A 145 2.64 -0.29 -4.35
CA VAL A 145 2.59 -1.29 -3.28
C VAL A 145 1.57 -2.37 -3.60
N PRO A 146 1.90 -3.66 -3.44
CA PRO A 146 1.00 -4.79 -3.64
C PRO A 146 0.12 -5.06 -2.41
N GLY A 147 -0.19 -6.33 -2.15
CA GLY A 147 -0.88 -6.76 -0.95
C GLY A 147 -0.05 -6.51 0.31
N ILE A 148 -0.57 -5.70 1.24
CA ILE A 148 0.07 -5.44 2.52
C ILE A 148 -0.46 -6.43 3.55
N TYR A 149 0.42 -7.17 4.22
CA TYR A 149 0.07 -8.05 5.34
C TYR A 149 0.82 -7.63 6.62
N GLY A 150 0.47 -8.24 7.74
CA GLY A 150 1.08 -7.96 9.04
C GLY A 150 0.10 -8.18 10.18
N LYS A 151 0.52 -7.87 11.41
CA LYS A 151 -0.30 -8.02 12.63
C LYS A 151 -1.66 -7.32 12.48
N GLY A 152 -2.76 -8.07 12.71
CA GLY A 152 -4.12 -7.56 12.57
C GLY A 152 -4.60 -7.41 11.11
N ARG A 153 -3.84 -7.86 10.09
CA ARG A 153 -4.22 -7.76 8.68
C ARG A 153 -4.06 -9.06 7.88
N LEU A 154 -3.71 -10.15 8.54
CA LEU A 154 -3.83 -11.47 7.92
C LEU A 154 -5.30 -11.76 7.61
N PRO A 155 -5.62 -12.54 6.56
CA PRO A 155 -7.00 -12.87 6.17
C PRO A 155 -7.62 -13.94 7.09
N LEU A 156 -7.48 -13.79 8.42
CA LEU A 156 -7.86 -14.80 9.41
C LEU A 156 -9.35 -15.15 9.38
N LYS A 157 -10.22 -14.15 9.15
CA LYS A 157 -11.66 -14.45 9.01
C LYS A 157 -11.90 -15.50 7.93
N ARG A 158 -11.27 -15.35 6.76
CA ARG A 158 -11.41 -16.28 5.65
C ARG A 158 -10.84 -17.66 5.97
N VAL A 159 -9.69 -17.69 6.68
CA VAL A 159 -9.05 -18.94 7.13
C VAL A 159 -9.94 -19.67 8.11
N ASN A 160 -10.46 -18.97 9.12
CA ASN A 160 -11.37 -19.53 10.13
C ASN A 160 -12.70 -20.02 9.53
N ASP A 161 -13.26 -19.28 8.58
CA ASP A 161 -14.46 -19.68 7.83
C ASP A 161 -14.19 -20.81 6.83
N ARG A 162 -12.94 -21.27 6.69
CA ARG A 162 -12.49 -22.33 5.77
C ARG A 162 -13.02 -22.15 4.33
N LEU A 163 -13.03 -20.90 3.87
CA LEU A 163 -13.54 -20.62 2.52
C LEU A 163 -12.64 -21.24 1.45
N PRO A 164 -13.22 -21.81 0.36
CA PRO A 164 -12.46 -22.51 -0.66
C PRO A 164 -11.31 -21.70 -1.22
N LEU A 165 -10.22 -22.38 -1.60
CA LEU A 165 -9.05 -21.82 -2.29
C LEU A 165 -8.97 -22.37 -3.71
N ILE A 166 -8.38 -21.59 -4.62
CA ILE A 166 -8.08 -22.10 -5.98
C ILE A 166 -6.97 -23.15 -5.85
N LYS A 167 -7.07 -24.24 -6.62
CA LYS A 167 -6.03 -25.28 -6.68
C LYS A 167 -4.66 -24.63 -6.93
N LYS A 168 -3.64 -25.06 -6.18
CA LYS A 168 -2.29 -24.47 -6.22
C LYS A 168 -1.67 -24.49 -7.62
N GLU A 169 -1.91 -25.55 -8.39
CA GLU A 169 -1.32 -25.79 -9.70
C GLU A 169 -1.72 -24.70 -10.71
N ILE A 170 -2.98 -24.25 -10.63
CA ILE A 170 -3.57 -23.26 -11.53
C ILE A 170 -3.63 -21.85 -10.94
N CYS A 171 -3.31 -21.69 -9.64
CA CYS A 171 -3.40 -20.42 -8.97
C CYS A 171 -2.32 -19.44 -9.46
N LYS A 172 -2.70 -18.20 -9.65
CA LYS A 172 -1.82 -17.10 -10.11
C LYS A 172 -0.96 -16.55 -8.97
N HIS A 173 0.16 -15.92 -9.35
CA HIS A 173 1.04 -15.26 -8.41
C HIS A 173 0.42 -13.97 -7.85
N THR A 174 0.84 -13.66 -6.65
CA THR A 174 0.63 -12.37 -5.97
C THR A 174 1.96 -11.88 -5.42
N ASN A 175 2.08 -10.57 -5.26
CA ASN A 175 3.20 -9.96 -4.56
C ASN A 175 2.68 -9.46 -3.21
N LEU A 176 3.51 -9.48 -2.21
CA LEU A 176 3.17 -9.08 -0.85
C LEU A 176 4.26 -8.18 -0.27
N ILE A 177 3.93 -7.49 0.81
CA ILE A 177 4.88 -6.79 1.65
C ILE A 177 4.39 -6.76 3.09
N ASN A 178 5.29 -6.99 4.05
CA ASN A 178 4.98 -6.80 5.45
C ASN A 178 4.81 -5.31 5.77
N ALA A 179 3.85 -4.98 6.64
CA ALA A 179 3.60 -3.59 7.04
C ALA A 179 4.80 -2.94 7.75
N LYS A 180 5.63 -3.72 8.46
CA LYS A 180 6.87 -3.22 9.09
C LYS A 180 7.90 -2.83 8.01
N ASP A 181 8.11 -3.69 7.01
CA ASP A 181 9.03 -3.40 5.90
C ASP A 181 8.56 -2.19 5.08
N LEU A 182 7.26 -2.12 4.77
CA LEU A 182 6.70 -0.96 4.09
C LEU A 182 6.91 0.33 4.91
N SER A 183 6.76 0.28 6.24
CA SER A 183 6.98 1.45 7.09
C SER A 183 8.45 1.90 7.07
N ASN A 184 9.40 0.96 7.07
CA ASN A 184 10.82 1.24 6.92
C ASN A 184 11.13 1.93 5.59
N ILE A 185 10.62 1.38 4.48
CA ILE A 185 10.80 1.96 3.14
C ILE A 185 10.24 3.38 3.07
N ILE A 186 9.02 3.62 3.58
CA ILE A 186 8.41 4.94 3.59
C ILE A 186 9.31 5.96 4.30
N ILE A 187 9.81 5.63 5.49
CA ILE A 187 10.65 6.54 6.27
C ILE A 187 12.01 6.77 5.62
N GLN A 188 12.67 5.71 5.16
CA GLN A 188 13.94 5.84 4.44
C GLN A 188 13.80 6.69 3.14
N THR A 189 12.62 6.66 2.54
CA THR A 189 12.32 7.45 1.33
C THR A 189 12.20 8.95 1.63
N LEU A 190 11.84 9.38 2.84
CA LEU A 190 11.60 10.80 3.16
C LEU A 190 12.81 11.66 2.83
N THR A 191 13.96 11.33 3.36
CA THR A 191 15.19 12.14 3.28
C THR A 191 16.15 11.70 2.18
N ASN A 192 15.96 10.51 1.58
CA ASN A 192 16.83 10.01 0.53
C ASN A 192 16.61 10.77 -0.79
N ASN A 193 17.64 11.50 -1.23
CA ASN A 193 17.59 12.28 -2.47
C ASN A 193 17.49 11.41 -3.74
N ASN A 194 18.01 10.18 -3.72
CA ASN A 194 17.91 9.24 -4.85
C ASN A 194 16.48 8.79 -5.12
N THR A 195 15.55 9.06 -4.21
CA THR A 195 14.12 8.75 -4.38
C THR A 195 13.28 9.96 -4.81
N ALA A 196 13.91 11.08 -5.17
CA ALA A 196 13.19 12.27 -5.62
C ALA A 196 12.71 12.13 -7.06
N ASN A 197 11.41 12.37 -7.28
CA ASN A 197 10.73 12.34 -8.58
C ASN A 197 10.78 10.99 -9.30
N ILE A 198 10.73 9.90 -8.54
CA ILE A 198 10.69 8.54 -9.08
C ILE A 198 9.39 7.81 -8.74
N ILE A 199 9.14 6.77 -9.51
CA ILE A 199 8.19 5.70 -9.18
C ILE A 199 9.01 4.48 -8.79
N MET A 200 8.57 3.72 -7.79
CA MET A 200 9.28 2.54 -7.32
C MET A 200 8.29 1.42 -6.98
N ASN A 201 8.53 0.23 -7.51
CA ASN A 201 7.84 -0.98 -7.07
C ASN A 201 8.33 -1.39 -5.69
N VAL A 202 7.41 -1.78 -4.84
CA VAL A 202 7.72 -2.14 -3.44
C VAL A 202 7.05 -3.47 -3.12
N SER A 203 7.86 -4.50 -2.88
CA SER A 203 7.39 -5.79 -2.35
C SER A 203 8.54 -6.49 -1.61
N ASP A 204 8.24 -7.66 -0.98
CA ASP A 204 9.28 -8.49 -0.36
C ASP A 204 10.25 -9.12 -1.37
N GLY A 205 9.97 -9.00 -2.68
CA GLY A 205 10.78 -9.55 -3.76
C GLY A 205 10.59 -11.05 -3.98
N THR A 206 9.70 -11.71 -3.25
CA THR A 206 9.42 -13.15 -3.32
C THR A 206 7.96 -13.41 -3.75
N PRO A 207 7.66 -13.33 -5.06
CA PRO A 207 6.30 -13.58 -5.53
C PRO A 207 5.84 -15.00 -5.18
N ILE A 208 4.64 -15.12 -4.65
CA ILE A 208 4.06 -16.38 -4.19
C ILE A 208 2.70 -16.61 -4.84
N LYS A 209 2.31 -17.87 -5.06
CA LYS A 209 0.93 -18.17 -5.46
C LYS A 209 -0.04 -17.82 -4.33
N THR A 210 -1.16 -17.17 -4.66
CA THR A 210 -2.13 -16.73 -3.63
C THR A 210 -2.57 -17.88 -2.71
N THR A 211 -2.76 -19.08 -3.27
CA THR A 211 -3.11 -20.26 -2.47
C THR A 211 -2.00 -20.65 -1.48
N GLU A 212 -0.73 -20.62 -1.89
CA GLU A 212 0.39 -20.91 -1.00
C GLU A 212 0.47 -19.95 0.18
N TYR A 213 0.23 -18.65 -0.06
CA TYR A 213 0.15 -17.68 1.03
C TYR A 213 -0.89 -18.08 2.10
N TYR A 214 -2.08 -18.52 1.66
CA TYR A 214 -3.10 -19.01 2.60
C TYR A 214 -2.67 -20.31 3.29
N LEU A 215 -2.07 -21.26 2.57
CA LEU A 215 -1.62 -22.53 3.14
C LEU A 215 -0.58 -22.30 4.24
N HIS A 216 0.35 -21.37 4.08
CA HIS A 216 1.29 -21.01 5.14
C HIS A 216 0.59 -20.46 6.40
N ILE A 217 -0.54 -19.74 6.26
CA ILE A 217 -1.32 -19.31 7.43
C ILE A 217 -2.01 -20.52 8.09
N TYR A 218 -2.58 -21.45 7.31
CA TYR A 218 -3.17 -22.68 7.84
C TYR A 218 -2.14 -23.52 8.61
N ASP A 219 -0.92 -23.66 8.06
CA ASP A 219 0.18 -24.39 8.68
C ASP A 219 0.60 -23.77 10.02
N GLN A 220 0.78 -22.45 10.07
CA GLN A 220 1.13 -21.73 11.30
C GLN A 220 0.04 -21.83 12.39
N LEU A 221 -1.22 -21.99 11.99
CA LEU A 221 -2.34 -22.16 12.91
C LEU A 221 -2.66 -23.64 13.23
N ASN A 222 -1.90 -24.60 12.67
CA ASN A 222 -2.17 -26.03 12.76
C ASN A 222 -3.61 -26.41 12.35
N MET A 223 -4.14 -25.75 11.33
CA MET A 223 -5.50 -25.95 10.83
C MET A 223 -5.53 -26.86 9.61
N LYS A 224 -6.58 -27.67 9.47
CA LYS A 224 -6.83 -28.45 8.25
C LYS A 224 -7.14 -27.53 7.08
N TYR A 225 -6.58 -27.83 5.89
CA TYR A 225 -6.82 -27.05 4.68
C TYR A 225 -8.31 -27.05 4.29
N PRO A 226 -8.77 -25.99 3.61
CA PRO A 226 -10.12 -25.89 3.08
C PRO A 226 -10.28 -26.72 1.80
N GLU A 227 -11.48 -26.70 1.22
CA GLU A 227 -11.72 -27.22 -0.12
C GLU A 227 -10.90 -26.47 -1.19
N PHE A 228 -10.43 -27.20 -2.20
CA PHE A 228 -9.77 -26.62 -3.37
C PHE A 228 -10.70 -26.65 -4.57
N ILE A 229 -10.84 -25.50 -5.23
CA ILE A 229 -11.74 -25.30 -6.38
C ILE A 229 -10.98 -24.81 -7.62
N ASP A 230 -11.58 -24.95 -8.79
CA ASP A 230 -11.06 -24.34 -10.01
C ASP A 230 -11.54 -22.88 -10.21
N TYR A 231 -11.05 -22.21 -11.26
CA TYR A 231 -11.45 -20.84 -11.58
C TYR A 231 -12.94 -20.71 -11.98
N ALA A 232 -13.53 -21.73 -12.61
CA ALA A 232 -14.94 -21.70 -12.98
C ALA A 232 -15.84 -21.70 -11.74
N GLN A 233 -15.49 -22.53 -10.75
CA GLN A 233 -16.17 -22.57 -9.46
C GLN A 233 -15.93 -21.25 -8.67
N ALA A 234 -14.68 -20.75 -8.62
CA ALA A 234 -14.34 -19.49 -7.97
C ALA A 234 -15.12 -18.30 -8.56
N ASN A 235 -15.27 -18.25 -9.88
CA ASN A 235 -16.04 -17.20 -10.56
C ASN A 235 -17.55 -17.26 -10.27
N LYS A 236 -18.07 -18.41 -9.84
CA LYS A 236 -19.47 -18.53 -9.41
C LYS A 236 -19.64 -18.11 -7.94
N THR A 237 -18.70 -18.46 -7.06
CA THR A 237 -18.83 -18.35 -5.61
C THR A 237 -18.23 -17.08 -5.01
N TYR A 238 -17.18 -16.50 -5.64
CA TYR A 238 -16.49 -15.33 -5.09
C TYR A 238 -17.26 -14.03 -5.39
N ASP A 239 -17.19 -13.08 -4.47
CA ASP A 239 -17.68 -11.71 -4.69
C ASP A 239 -16.87 -10.96 -5.77
N SER A 240 -17.42 -9.85 -6.27
CA SER A 240 -16.82 -9.05 -7.34
C SER A 240 -15.43 -8.51 -7.01
N LYS A 241 -15.22 -8.12 -5.75
CA LYS A 241 -13.93 -7.60 -5.27
C LYS A 241 -12.87 -8.70 -5.33
N ARG A 242 -13.19 -9.91 -4.87
CA ARG A 242 -12.28 -11.04 -4.90
C ARG A 242 -12.00 -11.51 -6.33
N LYS A 243 -13.02 -11.56 -7.19
CA LYS A 243 -12.85 -11.88 -8.61
C LYS A 243 -11.83 -10.96 -9.27
N SER A 244 -11.83 -9.66 -8.95
CA SER A 244 -10.85 -8.73 -9.50
C SER A 244 -9.41 -9.07 -9.10
N PHE A 245 -9.19 -9.59 -7.90
CA PHE A 245 -7.85 -9.99 -7.44
C PHE A 245 -7.35 -11.29 -8.07
N ILE A 246 -8.23 -12.29 -8.25
CA ILE A 246 -7.82 -13.59 -8.84
C ILE A 246 -7.64 -13.54 -10.36
N ASN A 247 -8.21 -12.53 -11.02
CA ASN A 247 -8.17 -12.40 -12.48
C ASN A 247 -6.97 -11.57 -12.98
N GLU A 248 -6.25 -10.91 -12.09
CA GLU A 248 -5.05 -10.15 -12.41
C GLU A 248 -3.83 -10.79 -11.75
N SER A 249 -2.72 -10.86 -12.47
CA SER A 249 -1.45 -11.35 -11.92
C SER A 249 -0.26 -10.67 -12.60
N MET A 250 0.82 -10.54 -11.83
CA MET A 250 2.10 -10.01 -12.27
C MET A 250 3.17 -10.42 -11.26
N ILE A 251 4.42 -10.33 -11.65
CA ILE A 251 5.58 -10.41 -10.78
C ILE A 251 6.23 -9.03 -10.77
N LEU A 252 6.34 -8.40 -9.62
CA LEU A 252 6.98 -7.08 -9.51
C LEU A 252 8.51 -7.23 -9.53
N ASP A 253 9.13 -6.54 -10.46
CA ASP A 253 10.57 -6.30 -10.41
C ASP A 253 10.84 -5.23 -9.36
N VAL A 254 11.63 -5.55 -8.36
CA VAL A 254 12.02 -4.67 -7.25
C VAL A 254 13.52 -4.33 -7.28
N SER A 255 14.16 -4.49 -8.42
CA SER A 255 15.60 -4.22 -8.59
C SER A 255 15.94 -2.78 -8.22
N LEU A 256 15.13 -1.81 -8.64
CA LEU A 256 15.32 -0.39 -8.28
C LEU A 256 15.23 -0.17 -6.77
N MET A 257 14.26 -0.80 -6.09
CA MET A 257 14.14 -0.72 -4.64
C MET A 257 15.38 -1.28 -3.94
N ASN A 258 15.84 -2.44 -4.38
CA ASN A 258 17.01 -3.11 -3.79
C ASN A 258 18.32 -2.34 -4.07
N GLU A 259 18.44 -1.66 -5.21
CA GLU A 259 19.57 -0.79 -5.52
C GLU A 259 19.63 0.42 -4.57
N ILE A 260 18.47 1.08 -4.35
CA ILE A 260 18.40 2.28 -3.51
C ILE A 260 18.46 1.93 -2.01
N PHE A 261 17.90 0.81 -1.62
CA PHE A 261 17.78 0.35 -0.23
C PHE A 261 18.23 -1.11 -0.09
N PRO A 262 19.52 -1.40 -0.14
CA PRO A 262 20.04 -2.75 0.10
C PRO A 262 19.56 -3.29 1.45
N ASP A 263 19.13 -4.54 1.49
CA ASP A 263 18.73 -5.28 2.71
C ASP A 263 17.63 -4.62 3.58
N ILE A 264 16.80 -3.75 2.99
CA ILE A 264 15.72 -3.08 3.73
C ILE A 264 14.59 -4.04 4.12
N ILE A 265 14.41 -5.15 3.39
CA ILE A 265 13.37 -6.15 3.63
C ILE A 265 13.84 -7.11 4.73
N GLU A 266 13.15 -7.08 5.86
CA GLU A 266 13.34 -8.00 6.98
C GLU A 266 12.64 -9.34 6.73
N TYR A 267 11.41 -9.31 6.20
CA TYR A 267 10.57 -10.48 5.98
C TYR A 267 10.62 -10.95 4.51
N LYS A 268 11.82 -11.38 4.05
CA LYS A 268 11.98 -12.02 2.72
C LYS A 268 11.29 -13.39 2.69
N ASP A 269 11.31 -14.14 3.79
CA ASP A 269 10.53 -15.37 3.93
C ASP A 269 9.13 -15.03 4.46
N ILE A 270 8.12 -15.26 3.63
CA ILE A 270 6.72 -15.03 3.96
C ILE A 270 6.27 -15.80 5.22
N LYS A 271 6.86 -16.97 5.51
CA LYS A 271 6.52 -17.77 6.69
C LYS A 271 6.91 -17.06 7.98
N GLU A 272 8.09 -16.46 8.01
CA GLU A 272 8.52 -15.65 9.17
C GLU A 272 7.66 -14.41 9.34
N GLY A 273 7.31 -13.73 8.25
CA GLY A 273 6.39 -12.59 8.28
C GLY A 273 4.99 -12.95 8.76
N ILE A 274 4.45 -14.12 8.38
CA ILE A 274 3.16 -14.63 8.88
C ILE A 274 3.26 -14.96 10.37
N LYS A 275 4.31 -15.65 10.80
CA LYS A 275 4.56 -16.00 12.19
C LYS A 275 4.61 -14.76 13.09
N ASP A 276 5.39 -13.74 12.70
CA ASP A 276 5.42 -12.45 13.40
C ASP A 276 4.06 -11.75 13.44
N SER A 277 3.27 -11.91 12.40
CA SER A 277 1.94 -11.29 12.29
C SER A 277 0.87 -11.96 13.17
N LEU A 278 1.09 -13.20 13.57
CA LEU A 278 0.20 -13.97 14.45
C LEU A 278 0.51 -13.75 15.94
N GLY A 279 1.76 -13.48 16.28
CA GLY A 279 2.21 -13.17 17.67
C GLY A 279 2.01 -11.74 18.01
#